data_34e2a8b8a34baf8d33612e6655d08003
#
_entry.id   34e2a8b8a34baf8d33612e6655d08003
#
_cell.length_a   1.000
_cell.length_b   1.000
_cell.length_c   1.000
_cell.angle_alpha   90.00
_cell.angle_beta   90.00
_cell.angle_gamma   90.00
#
_symmetry.space_group_name_H-M   'P 1'
#
loop_
_entity.id
_entity.type
_entity.pdbx_description
1 polymer ?
#
loop_
_entity_poly.entity_id
_entity_poly.type
_entity_poly.pdbx_seq_one_letter_code
_entity_poly.pdbx_strand_id
1 'polypeptide(L)'
;MLSPSNKVTQGYKLARPDGWDFYTGHTINYRGEGVFPHTIKVPFPNPKLGICSAGVGHASENPNDCFLGARIPCSAYRIEFVPVCGNEGKWGWVEATVIEEILPPFDTLFGWKYTEVCNPVHPFKLPQRQPTQEDLSLLKVWASVRASVRASVGDSVRASVRDSV
;
A
#
# COMPACT_ATOMS: atom_id res chain seq x y z
N MET A 1 0.47 -10.94 -19.12
CA MET A 1 -0.27 -9.66 -19.10
C MET A 1 -1.70 -9.95 -19.50
N LEU A 2 -2.66 -9.61 -18.63
CA LEU A 2 -4.06 -9.71 -18.96
C LEU A 2 -4.39 -8.62 -19.99
N SER A 3 -5.14 -8.96 -21.04
CA SER A 3 -5.64 -7.97 -21.99
C SER A 3 -6.56 -7.00 -21.25
N PRO A 4 -6.43 -5.68 -21.49
CA PRO A 4 -7.30 -4.70 -20.87
C PRO A 4 -8.76 -5.01 -21.21
N SER A 5 -9.59 -5.13 -20.20
CA SER A 5 -11.04 -5.26 -20.35
C SER A 5 -11.60 -3.86 -20.57
N ASN A 6 -12.42 -3.65 -21.60
CA ASN A 6 -13.16 -2.39 -21.78
C ASN A 6 -14.31 -2.22 -20.76
N LYS A 7 -14.36 -3.07 -19.74
CA LYS A 7 -15.39 -3.05 -18.70
C LYS A 7 -14.99 -2.10 -17.59
N VAL A 8 -15.91 -1.27 -17.17
CA VAL A 8 -15.75 -0.45 -15.95
C VAL A 8 -15.56 -1.37 -14.76
N THR A 9 -14.54 -1.09 -13.99
CA THR A 9 -14.14 -1.84 -12.81
C THR A 9 -14.17 -0.92 -11.60
N GLN A 10 -14.61 -1.43 -10.47
CA GLN A 10 -14.50 -0.74 -9.20
C GLN A 10 -13.27 -1.23 -8.44
N GLY A 11 -12.66 -0.34 -7.68
CA GLY A 11 -11.54 -0.68 -6.83
C GLY A 11 -11.33 0.34 -5.72
N TYR A 12 -10.36 0.05 -4.90
CA TYR A 12 -9.95 0.89 -3.78
C TYR A 12 -8.66 1.62 -4.09
N LYS A 13 -8.56 2.82 -3.54
CA LYS A 13 -7.34 3.61 -3.55
C LYS A 13 -7.08 4.18 -2.17
N LEU A 14 -5.85 4.01 -1.70
CA LEU A 14 -5.35 4.70 -0.52
C LEU A 14 -4.49 5.89 -0.95
N ALA A 15 -4.72 7.01 -0.31
CA ALA A 15 -3.99 8.25 -0.51
C ALA A 15 -3.50 8.81 0.84
N ARG A 16 -2.67 9.83 0.82
CA ARG A 16 -2.25 10.58 2.01
C ARG A 16 -3.48 11.16 2.73
N PRO A 17 -3.38 11.49 4.02
CA PRO A 17 -4.49 12.10 4.76
C PRO A 17 -5.06 13.38 4.14
N ASP A 18 -4.27 14.09 3.34
CA ASP A 18 -4.66 15.29 2.59
C ASP A 18 -5.30 15.00 1.22
N GLY A 19 -5.46 13.71 0.86
CA GLY A 19 -6.06 13.26 -0.39
C GLY A 19 -5.08 13.10 -1.56
N TRP A 20 -3.85 13.54 -1.43
CA TRP A 20 -2.84 13.40 -2.48
C TRP A 20 -2.27 11.98 -2.56
N ASP A 21 -1.84 11.59 -3.75
CA ASP A 21 -1.19 10.30 -3.97
C ASP A 21 0.09 10.14 -3.16
N PHE A 22 0.41 8.90 -2.78
CA PHE A 22 1.62 8.59 -2.01
C PHE A 22 2.91 8.63 -2.83
N TYR A 23 2.79 8.48 -4.16
CA TYR A 23 3.96 8.35 -5.02
C TYR A 23 4.68 9.69 -5.20
N THR A 24 3.95 10.70 -5.65
CA THR A 24 4.51 12.05 -5.86
C THR A 24 4.13 13.02 -4.76
N GLY A 25 3.00 12.80 -4.11
CA GLY A 25 2.43 13.67 -3.09
C GLY A 25 1.78 14.94 -3.63
N HIS A 26 1.66 15.10 -4.96
CA HIS A 26 1.11 16.32 -5.58
C HIS A 26 0.57 16.13 -7.00
N THR A 27 0.54 14.89 -7.52
CA THR A 27 0.13 14.66 -8.91
C THR A 27 -1.36 14.40 -9.05
N ILE A 28 -1.94 13.56 -8.20
CA ILE A 28 -3.35 13.21 -8.21
C ILE A 28 -3.94 13.44 -6.84
N ASN A 29 -4.95 14.32 -6.74
CA ASN A 29 -5.71 14.52 -5.52
C ASN A 29 -7.04 13.76 -5.63
N TYR A 30 -7.21 12.73 -4.81
CA TYR A 30 -8.41 11.90 -4.77
C TYR A 30 -9.58 12.55 -4.02
N ARG A 31 -9.29 13.49 -3.12
CA ARG A 31 -10.34 14.23 -2.41
C ARG A 31 -10.94 15.32 -3.26
N GLY A 32 -10.14 15.98 -4.11
CA GLY A 32 -10.56 17.16 -4.87
C GLY A 32 -11.08 18.25 -3.93
N GLU A 33 -12.26 18.78 -4.26
CA GLU A 33 -12.97 19.76 -3.43
C GLU A 33 -13.90 19.11 -2.37
N GLY A 34 -13.81 17.78 -2.19
CA GLY A 34 -14.64 17.04 -1.26
C GLY A 34 -16.06 16.76 -1.76
N VAL A 35 -16.33 17.01 -3.05
CA VAL A 35 -17.61 16.71 -3.70
C VAL A 35 -17.48 15.42 -4.50
N PHE A 36 -18.34 14.44 -4.24
CA PHE A 36 -18.35 13.14 -4.89
C PHE A 36 -19.70 12.89 -5.60
N PRO A 37 -19.72 12.18 -6.73
CA PRO A 37 -18.56 11.70 -7.49
C PRO A 37 -17.85 12.80 -8.27
N HIS A 38 -16.54 12.63 -8.56
CA HIS A 38 -15.81 13.49 -9.46
C HIS A 38 -14.74 12.72 -10.27
N THR A 39 -14.35 13.27 -11.40
CA THR A 39 -13.38 12.63 -12.30
C THR A 39 -11.97 13.15 -12.05
N ILE A 40 -11.02 12.21 -12.03
CA ILE A 40 -9.58 12.48 -11.94
C ILE A 40 -8.85 11.88 -13.14
N LYS A 41 -7.75 12.50 -13.54
CA LYS A 41 -6.94 12.07 -14.68
C LYS A 41 -5.46 12.03 -14.32
N VAL A 42 -4.76 11.08 -14.91
CA VAL A 42 -3.29 11.07 -14.88
C VAL A 42 -2.78 12.20 -15.78
N PRO A 43 -1.95 13.13 -15.30
CA PRO A 43 -1.53 14.30 -16.11
C PRO A 43 -0.77 13.94 -17.38
N PHE A 44 0.08 12.89 -17.31
CA PHE A 44 0.91 12.44 -18.43
C PHE A 44 0.71 10.94 -18.67
N PRO A 45 -0.43 10.51 -19.26
CA PRO A 45 -0.77 9.10 -19.35
C PRO A 45 0.16 8.35 -20.31
N ASN A 46 0.74 7.26 -19.83
CA ASN A 46 1.53 6.35 -20.64
C ASN A 46 1.39 4.90 -20.16
N PRO A 47 0.29 4.21 -20.53
CA PRO A 47 0.05 2.84 -20.11
C PRO A 47 1.10 1.83 -20.56
N LYS A 48 1.90 2.14 -21.58
CA LYS A 48 2.97 1.27 -22.09
C LYS A 48 4.10 1.07 -21.08
N LEU A 49 4.25 2.00 -20.15
CA LEU A 49 5.25 1.89 -19.06
C LEU A 49 4.86 0.85 -17.99
N GLY A 50 3.62 0.33 -18.06
CA GLY A 50 3.13 -0.68 -17.12
C GLY A 50 2.62 -0.13 -15.80
N ILE A 51 2.17 -1.04 -14.93
CA ILE A 51 1.39 -0.71 -13.74
C ILE A 51 2.18 0.05 -12.66
N CYS A 52 3.48 -0.08 -12.59
CA CYS A 52 4.29 0.59 -11.55
C CYS A 52 5.00 1.83 -12.10
N SER A 53 4.31 2.65 -12.88
CA SER A 53 4.86 3.85 -13.52
C SER A 53 4.06 5.11 -13.19
N ALA A 54 4.67 6.27 -13.42
CA ALA A 54 4.00 7.56 -13.31
C ALA A 54 2.96 7.78 -14.42
N GLY A 55 2.93 6.94 -15.46
CA GLY A 55 2.00 7.04 -16.59
C GLY A 55 0.60 6.49 -16.34
N VAL A 56 0.34 5.89 -15.17
CA VAL A 56 -0.95 5.35 -14.78
C VAL A 56 -1.24 5.60 -13.32
N GLY A 57 -2.51 5.84 -13.00
CA GLY A 57 -3.01 5.74 -11.62
C GLY A 57 -3.21 4.27 -11.25
N HIS A 58 -3.24 3.96 -9.96
CA HIS A 58 -3.36 2.59 -9.47
C HIS A 58 -4.58 2.42 -8.59
N ALA A 59 -5.22 1.24 -8.69
CA ALA A 59 -6.28 0.78 -7.80
C ALA A 59 -6.10 -0.72 -7.52
N SER A 60 -6.68 -1.19 -6.44
CA SER A 60 -6.70 -2.61 -6.09
C SER A 60 -8.11 -3.07 -5.77
N GLU A 61 -8.44 -4.32 -6.07
CA GLU A 61 -9.74 -4.90 -5.72
C GLU A 61 -9.89 -5.08 -4.21
N ASN A 62 -8.79 -5.42 -3.53
CA ASN A 62 -8.76 -5.51 -2.08
C ASN A 62 -8.06 -4.26 -1.51
N PRO A 63 -8.67 -3.55 -0.54
CA PRO A 63 -8.08 -2.35 0.05
C PRO A 63 -6.72 -2.61 0.72
N ASN A 64 -6.48 -3.81 1.25
CA ASN A 64 -5.17 -4.16 1.85
C ASN A 64 -4.04 -4.22 0.82
N ASP A 65 -4.31 -4.56 -0.44
CA ASP A 65 -3.30 -4.62 -1.50
C ASP A 65 -2.79 -3.22 -1.90
N CYS A 66 -3.52 -2.17 -1.56
CA CYS A 66 -3.08 -0.80 -1.74
C CYS A 66 -1.83 -0.46 -0.89
N PHE A 67 -1.58 -1.19 0.22
CA PHE A 67 -0.42 -0.97 1.10
C PHE A 67 0.92 -1.38 0.47
N LEU A 68 0.94 -1.99 -0.70
CA LEU A 68 2.17 -2.14 -1.48
C LEU A 68 2.85 -0.78 -1.79
N GLY A 69 2.09 0.32 -1.82
CA GLY A 69 2.60 1.66 -2.05
C GLY A 69 2.06 2.74 -1.12
N ALA A 70 1.03 2.42 -0.34
CA ALA A 70 0.45 3.32 0.64
C ALA A 70 1.13 3.18 2.02
N ARG A 71 0.88 4.15 2.88
CA ARG A 71 1.38 4.22 4.25
C ARG A 71 0.25 4.60 5.20
N ILE A 72 0.49 4.43 6.48
CA ILE A 72 -0.41 4.85 7.56
C ILE A 72 0.17 6.13 8.19
N PRO A 73 -0.65 7.14 8.50
CA PRO A 73 -2.09 7.24 8.25
C PRO A 73 -2.43 7.49 6.77
N CYS A 74 -3.63 7.08 6.37
CA CYS A 74 -4.13 7.26 5.00
C CYS A 74 -5.60 7.70 4.97
N SER A 75 -6.03 8.22 3.81
CA SER A 75 -7.43 8.31 3.39
C SER A 75 -7.73 7.19 2.42
N ALA A 76 -8.98 6.73 2.38
CA ALA A 76 -9.41 5.63 1.52
C ALA A 76 -10.54 6.11 0.59
N TYR A 77 -10.48 5.68 -0.66
CA TYR A 77 -11.44 6.06 -1.70
C TYR A 77 -11.93 4.83 -2.43
N ARG A 78 -13.21 4.85 -2.82
CA ARG A 78 -13.76 3.94 -3.82
C ARG A 78 -13.75 4.64 -5.17
N ILE A 79 -13.22 3.98 -6.17
CA ILE A 79 -13.09 4.55 -7.52
C ILE A 79 -13.61 3.58 -8.59
N GLU A 80 -14.10 4.15 -9.68
CA GLU A 80 -14.47 3.44 -10.91
C GLU A 80 -13.54 3.86 -12.04
N PHE A 81 -13.12 2.91 -12.86
CA PHE A 81 -12.19 3.14 -13.96
C PHE A 81 -12.28 2.04 -15.01
N VAL A 82 -11.74 2.31 -16.19
CA VAL A 82 -11.45 1.29 -17.19
C VAL A 82 -9.97 0.90 -17.07
N PRO A 83 -9.65 -0.35 -16.76
CA PRO A 83 -8.27 -0.80 -16.67
C PRO A 83 -7.54 -0.66 -18.01
N VAL A 84 -6.35 -0.07 -18.01
CA VAL A 84 -5.47 0.04 -19.18
C VAL A 84 -4.26 -0.90 -19.10
N CYS A 85 -3.90 -1.33 -17.90
CA CYS A 85 -2.91 -2.36 -17.62
C CYS A 85 -3.20 -2.97 -16.25
N GLY A 86 -2.58 -4.08 -15.92
CA GLY A 86 -2.76 -4.69 -14.60
C GLY A 86 -2.17 -6.07 -14.47
N ASN A 87 -2.24 -6.56 -13.26
CA ASN A 87 -1.96 -7.93 -12.86
C ASN A 87 -2.97 -8.33 -11.77
N GLU A 88 -2.83 -9.51 -11.21
CA GLU A 88 -3.74 -10.06 -10.20
C GLU A 88 -4.06 -9.05 -9.08
N GLY A 89 -5.30 -8.58 -9.05
CA GLY A 89 -5.86 -7.70 -8.01
C GLY A 89 -5.38 -6.24 -8.02
N LYS A 90 -4.45 -5.86 -8.91
CA LYS A 90 -3.98 -4.48 -9.04
C LYS A 90 -4.10 -3.98 -10.48
N TRP A 91 -4.71 -2.81 -10.63
CA TRP A 91 -5.08 -2.25 -11.92
C TRP A 91 -4.48 -0.86 -12.12
N GLY A 92 -4.04 -0.61 -13.36
CA GLY A 92 -3.64 0.72 -13.82
C GLY A 92 -4.75 1.36 -14.64
N TRP A 93 -4.95 2.66 -14.45
CA TRP A 93 -5.93 3.48 -15.15
C TRP A 93 -5.33 4.83 -15.55
N VAL A 94 -5.93 5.52 -16.52
CA VAL A 94 -5.55 6.87 -16.97
C VAL A 94 -6.59 7.92 -16.59
N GLU A 95 -7.84 7.51 -16.50
CA GLU A 95 -8.95 8.30 -16.02
C GLU A 95 -9.80 7.45 -15.08
N ALA A 96 -10.26 8.04 -13.97
CA ALA A 96 -11.10 7.37 -12.98
C ALA A 96 -12.13 8.34 -12.41
N THR A 97 -13.26 7.79 -11.98
CA THR A 97 -14.26 8.51 -11.19
C THR A 97 -14.08 8.13 -9.72
N VAL A 98 -13.79 9.09 -8.87
CA VAL A 98 -13.83 8.90 -7.42
C VAL A 98 -15.30 8.94 -6.98
N ILE A 99 -15.80 7.81 -6.50
CA ILE A 99 -17.20 7.65 -6.12
C ILE A 99 -17.47 8.23 -4.74
N GLU A 100 -16.57 7.93 -3.80
CA GLU A 100 -16.69 8.37 -2.41
C GLU A 100 -15.34 8.35 -1.69
N GLU A 101 -15.20 9.16 -0.66
CA GLU A 101 -14.20 8.99 0.39
C GLU A 101 -14.81 8.08 1.48
N ILE A 102 -14.12 6.99 1.77
CA ILE A 102 -14.50 6.08 2.84
C ILE A 102 -14.01 6.69 4.14
N LEU A 103 -14.94 7.00 5.04
CA LEU A 103 -14.60 7.62 6.31
C LEU A 103 -14.20 6.59 7.37
N PRO A 104 -13.26 6.94 8.28
CA PRO A 104 -12.93 6.07 9.41
C PRO A 104 -14.15 5.82 10.32
N PRO A 105 -14.13 4.75 11.11
CA PRO A 105 -13.02 3.84 11.34
C PRO A 105 -12.82 2.84 10.20
N PHE A 106 -11.56 2.56 9.84
CA PHE A 106 -11.23 1.65 8.73
C PHE A 106 -11.11 0.17 9.14
N ASP A 107 -11.44 -0.18 10.37
CA ASP A 107 -11.31 -1.53 10.90
C ASP A 107 -12.10 -2.55 10.07
N THR A 108 -13.33 -2.20 9.67
CA THR A 108 -14.15 -3.05 8.79
C THR A 108 -13.58 -3.13 7.37
N LEU A 109 -13.07 -2.01 6.85
CA LEU A 109 -12.51 -1.94 5.51
C LEU A 109 -11.28 -2.84 5.36
N PHE A 110 -10.40 -2.83 6.35
CA PHE A 110 -9.13 -3.56 6.30
C PHE A 110 -9.20 -4.92 7.00
N GLY A 111 -10.18 -5.16 7.87
CA GLY A 111 -10.27 -6.38 8.67
C GLY A 111 -9.28 -6.46 9.84
N TRP A 112 -8.64 -5.33 10.20
CA TRP A 112 -7.72 -5.22 11.34
C TRP A 112 -7.86 -3.86 12.02
N LYS A 113 -7.27 -3.71 13.20
CA LYS A 113 -7.40 -2.53 14.07
C LYS A 113 -6.58 -1.34 13.58
N TYR A 114 -7.08 -0.63 12.59
CA TYR A 114 -6.40 0.52 11.97
C TYR A 114 -6.05 1.60 12.99
N THR A 115 -6.98 1.94 13.88
CA THR A 115 -6.77 2.98 14.90
C THR A 115 -5.62 2.62 15.86
N GLU A 116 -5.50 1.34 16.23
CA GLU A 116 -4.42 0.87 17.10
C GLU A 116 -3.06 0.96 16.39
N VAL A 117 -3.00 0.69 15.10
CA VAL A 117 -1.76 0.80 14.31
C VAL A 117 -1.37 2.26 14.08
N CYS A 118 -2.34 3.18 13.87
CA CYS A 118 -2.07 4.61 13.77
C CYS A 118 -1.58 5.23 15.07
N ASN A 119 -1.96 4.65 16.21
CA ASN A 119 -1.59 5.14 17.55
C ASN A 119 -0.88 4.05 18.35
N PRO A 120 0.29 3.60 17.91
CA PRO A 120 1.01 2.55 18.61
C PRO A 120 1.37 2.99 20.02
N VAL A 121 1.10 2.13 21.00
CA VAL A 121 1.48 2.39 22.37
C VAL A 121 3.00 2.40 22.47
N HIS A 122 3.56 3.51 22.97
CA HIS A 122 5.01 3.58 23.19
C HIS A 122 5.44 2.50 24.17
N PRO A 123 6.46 1.67 23.87
CA PRO A 123 6.84 0.53 24.71
C PRO A 123 7.09 0.90 26.18
N PHE A 124 7.64 2.08 26.47
CA PHE A 124 7.86 2.55 27.83
C PHE A 124 6.61 2.98 28.60
N LYS A 125 5.46 3.07 27.92
CA LYS A 125 4.15 3.33 28.55
C LYS A 125 3.42 2.02 28.94
N LEU A 126 3.91 0.89 28.46
CA LEU A 126 3.35 -0.41 28.84
C LEU A 126 3.77 -0.76 30.26
N PRO A 127 2.89 -1.39 31.06
CA PRO A 127 3.27 -1.88 32.37
C PRO A 127 4.40 -2.90 32.22
N GLN A 128 5.44 -2.73 33.04
CA GLN A 128 6.53 -3.69 33.07
C GLN A 128 6.01 -5.03 33.59
N ARG A 129 6.29 -6.08 32.85
CA ARG A 129 6.02 -7.46 33.27
C ARG A 129 7.27 -8.33 33.11
N GLN A 130 7.43 -9.31 33.94
CA GLN A 130 8.46 -10.31 33.73
C GLN A 130 8.11 -11.17 32.51
N PRO A 131 9.09 -11.48 31.65
CA PRO A 131 8.87 -12.38 30.52
C PRO A 131 8.40 -13.76 30.99
N THR A 132 7.40 -14.30 30.33
CA THR A 132 6.98 -15.69 30.53
C THR A 132 7.93 -16.66 29.82
N GLN A 133 7.83 -17.96 30.11
CA GLN A 133 8.59 -18.97 29.36
C GLN A 133 8.23 -19.01 27.88
N GLU A 134 6.98 -18.69 27.54
CA GLU A 134 6.53 -18.57 26.17
C GLU A 134 7.22 -17.37 25.48
N ASP A 135 7.26 -16.20 26.12
CA ASP A 135 7.97 -15.02 25.61
C ASP A 135 9.45 -15.34 25.36
N LEU A 136 10.10 -16.03 26.30
CA LEU A 136 11.51 -16.43 26.17
C LEU A 136 11.73 -17.42 25.04
N SER A 137 10.78 -18.33 24.80
CA SER A 137 10.82 -19.27 23.68
C SER A 137 10.68 -18.56 22.35
N LEU A 138 9.73 -17.62 22.22
CA LEU A 138 9.55 -16.78 21.04
C LEU A 138 10.77 -15.93 20.75
N LEU A 139 11.38 -15.33 21.78
CA LEU A 139 12.62 -14.55 21.63
C LEU A 139 13.79 -15.39 21.11
N LYS A 140 13.93 -16.66 21.55
CA LYS A 140 14.94 -17.59 21.03
C LYS A 140 14.71 -17.90 19.56
N VAL A 141 13.47 -18.18 19.16
CA VAL A 141 13.09 -18.41 17.75
C VAL A 141 13.41 -17.17 16.92
N TRP A 142 13.01 -16.00 17.39
CA TRP A 142 13.29 -14.74 16.71
C TRP A 142 14.79 -14.47 16.56
N ALA A 143 15.59 -14.72 17.59
CA ALA A 143 17.04 -14.57 17.55
C ALA A 143 17.67 -15.52 16.51
N SER A 144 17.18 -16.74 16.40
CA SER A 144 17.61 -17.71 15.39
C SER A 144 17.29 -17.22 13.96
N VAL A 145 16.07 -16.77 13.71
CA VAL A 145 15.67 -16.21 12.41
C VAL A 145 16.51 -15.00 12.05
N ARG A 146 16.74 -14.08 12.99
CA ARG A 146 17.59 -12.91 12.79
C ARG A 146 19.03 -13.28 12.44
N ALA A 147 19.60 -14.29 13.10
CA ALA A 147 20.95 -14.77 12.82
C ALA A 147 21.03 -15.38 11.40
N SER A 148 20.04 -16.19 11.02
CA SER A 148 19.94 -16.78 9.67
C SER A 148 19.83 -15.71 8.58
N VAL A 149 18.96 -14.71 8.74
CA VAL A 149 18.81 -13.60 7.80
C VAL A 149 20.12 -12.80 7.68
N ARG A 150 20.81 -12.51 8.79
CA ARG A 150 22.09 -11.80 8.75
C ARG A 150 23.16 -12.59 7.99
N ALA A 151 23.25 -13.91 8.23
CA ALA A 151 24.18 -14.77 7.52
C ALA A 151 23.89 -14.77 6.00
N SER A 152 22.64 -15.01 5.62
CA SER A 152 22.21 -15.03 4.22
C SER A 152 22.47 -13.71 3.49
N VAL A 153 22.15 -12.56 4.11
CA VAL A 153 22.41 -11.24 3.54
C VAL A 153 23.92 -10.99 3.43
N GLY A 154 24.69 -11.35 4.46
CA GLY A 154 26.16 -11.21 4.46
C GLY A 154 26.81 -12.03 3.35
N ASP A 155 26.37 -13.24 3.15
CA ASP A 155 26.89 -14.14 2.10
C ASP A 155 26.51 -13.65 0.69
N SER A 156 25.28 -13.16 0.51
CA SER A 156 24.84 -12.58 -0.76
C SER A 156 25.62 -11.33 -1.14
N VAL A 157 25.87 -10.44 -0.18
CA VAL A 157 26.68 -9.23 -0.40
C VAL A 157 28.13 -9.59 -0.74
N ARG A 158 28.74 -10.55 -0.02
CA ARG A 158 30.12 -11.00 -0.32
C ARG A 158 30.23 -11.64 -1.70
N ALA A 159 29.27 -12.47 -2.10
CA ALA A 159 29.22 -13.06 -3.43
C ALA A 159 29.13 -11.96 -4.51
N SER A 160 28.21 -11.01 -4.37
CA SER A 160 28.02 -9.91 -5.30
C SER A 160 29.27 -9.02 -5.45
N VAL A 161 29.99 -8.76 -4.36
CA VAL A 161 31.23 -7.98 -4.40
C VAL A 161 32.36 -8.77 -5.09
N ARG A 162 32.47 -10.08 -4.86
CA ARG A 162 33.47 -10.94 -5.49
C ARG A 162 33.26 -11.02 -7.01
N ASP A 163 32.03 -11.07 -7.47
CA ASP A 163 31.67 -11.16 -8.89
C ASP A 163 31.84 -9.81 -9.62
N SER A 164 32.09 -8.72 -8.89
CA SER A 164 32.24 -7.36 -9.42
C SER A 164 33.72 -6.92 -9.54
N VAL A 165 34.69 -7.77 -9.17
CA VAL A 165 36.12 -7.53 -9.22
C VAL A 165 36.77 -8.48 -10.22
#